data_7528c0b97f50090a201a3018f281ebb0
#
_entry.id   7528c0b97f50090a201a3018f281ebb0
#
_cell.length_a   1.000
_cell.length_b   1.000
_cell.length_c   1.000
_cell.angle_alpha   90.00
_cell.angle_beta   90.00
_cell.angle_gamma   90.00
#
_symmetry.space_group_name_H-M   'P 1'
#
loop_
_entity.id
_entity.type
_entity.pdbx_description
1 polymer ?
#
loop_
_entity_poly.entity_id
_entity_poly.type
_entity_poly.pdbx_seq_one_letter_code
_entity_poly.pdbx_strand_id
1 'polypeptide(L)'
;GVISTGTKMGEGWLLTAEVIIAAAVKSCGLGEKTAENTSTYTFHTPVRTSIIESLSGTGTLEPADKYTVTTLLKGDILTDSFEEGDIVEADQVLYQIDSSDMQTTIERAEISAKSAQRSYETAVKDLDNLNVKTKVGGVVTDVLVEVGDQVSAGQEIAKVRDSATITIELPFPADEADTFYIGQSAQVTLYGSFETLSGKVESISGASEVQAGNKIVKNVTISVENPGAISEEQIATAEVGTSGSTQSGKFKYNENRSVNAEVSGEVVAIVNDEGSEVSSGSTIIRLESDNVTNSVQSASDSVKDAQLSLENQYETLEDYTIKSPIKGTVIEKKKKAGDTIDSNAELCTIYDLSYLKMTMNIDELDISKVKVGQEVTVTADAVQGQTFKGKVTKINMAGTTTNGVTTYPVEVQIEDTEGLLPGMNVSTEIIVNQVEDVVAIPVGAVVRGDKVLVKTGNTSTDDPTVPAGYEYVNVETGVSNDQYVEIKSGINEGDEIAYIFSPSANMDMYGGYGGEMMVAVG
;
A
#
# COMPACT_ATOMS: atom_id res chain seq x y z
N GLY A 1 38.51 -51.65 -3.44
CA GLY A 1 39.87 -52.04 -2.99
C GLY A 1 40.15 -51.37 -1.67
N VAL A 2 40.03 -52.09 -0.60
CA VAL A 2 41.05 -52.89 0.02
C VAL A 2 42.13 -52.05 0.71
N ILE A 3 42.20 -52.19 1.94
CA ILE A 3 43.09 -52.67 3.02
C ILE A 3 43.37 -51.53 3.98
N SER A 4 43.04 -51.64 5.28
CA SER A 4 43.53 -52.49 6.38
C SER A 4 44.55 -51.78 7.26
N THR A 5 44.33 -52.04 8.53
CA THR A 5 45.26 -52.09 9.69
C THR A 5 45.68 -50.77 10.30
N GLY A 6 45.70 -50.58 11.56
CA GLY A 6 45.64 -51.42 12.75
C GLY A 6 46.26 -50.68 13.94
N THR A 7 45.78 -51.01 15.10
CA THR A 7 46.47 -51.11 16.40
C THR A 7 47.31 -49.95 16.91
N LYS A 8 47.11 -49.45 18.11
CA LYS A 8 47.49 -49.98 19.46
C LYS A 8 47.24 -48.95 20.58
N MET A 9 46.55 -49.34 21.62
CA MET A 9 46.98 -49.50 23.01
C MET A 9 47.71 -48.34 23.71
N GLY A 10 47.19 -48.06 24.87
CA GLY A 10 47.83 -47.40 26.00
C GLY A 10 46.78 -47.14 27.07
N GLU A 11 46.47 -48.09 27.84
CA GLU A 11 46.86 -48.42 29.24
C GLU A 11 46.92 -47.24 30.19
N GLY A 12 46.08 -47.35 31.20
CA GLY A 12 46.44 -47.24 32.58
C GLY A 12 45.65 -46.15 33.31
N TRP A 13 44.77 -46.49 34.23
CA TRP A 13 45.06 -46.74 35.61
C TRP A 13 43.80 -47.19 36.37
N LEU A 14 43.84 -48.44 36.85
CA LEU A 14 43.01 -49.00 37.89
C LEU A 14 43.44 -48.40 39.24
N LEU A 15 42.49 -48.11 40.13
CA LEU A 15 42.61 -48.16 41.55
C LEU A 15 41.25 -48.53 42.16
N THR A 16 41.03 -49.79 42.34
CA THR A 16 40.77 -50.64 43.51
C THR A 16 40.18 -49.93 44.76
N ALA A 17 38.97 -50.36 45.08
CA ALA A 17 38.53 -50.47 46.48
C ALA A 17 37.80 -51.80 46.61
N GLU A 18 38.51 -52.72 47.22
CA GLU A 18 38.02 -54.04 47.66
C GLU A 18 37.06 -53.89 48.81
N VAL A 19 35.95 -54.57 48.72
CA VAL A 19 34.96 -54.77 49.77
C VAL A 19 35.29 -56.09 50.44
N ILE A 20 35.52 -56.07 51.71
CA ILE A 20 35.67 -57.22 52.55
C ILE A 20 34.31 -57.85 52.84
N ILE A 21 34.09 -59.06 52.32
CA ILE A 21 33.01 -59.96 52.70
C ILE A 21 33.55 -60.87 53.83
N ALA A 22 32.99 -60.77 55.00
CA ALA A 22 33.13 -61.78 56.04
C ALA A 22 31.79 -62.46 56.29
N ALA A 23 31.72 -63.71 55.90
CA ALA A 23 30.59 -64.61 56.14
C ALA A 23 30.65 -65.11 57.62
N ALA A 24 29.51 -65.10 58.28
CA ALA A 24 29.23 -65.95 59.39
C ALA A 24 27.82 -66.53 59.31
N VAL A 25 27.73 -67.76 58.93
CA VAL A 25 26.57 -68.63 59.07
C VAL A 25 26.50 -69.19 60.44
N LYS A 26 25.41 -68.99 61.14
CA LYS A 26 24.69 -70.03 61.93
C LYS A 26 23.52 -69.47 62.73
N SER A 27 22.42 -70.01 62.46
CA SER A 27 21.55 -70.82 63.35
C SER A 27 20.10 -70.31 63.40
N CYS A 28 19.21 -71.20 62.91
CA CYS A 28 17.81 -71.34 63.15
C CYS A 28 17.17 -70.48 64.25
N GLY A 29 16.02 -69.86 63.85
CA GLY A 29 15.02 -69.40 64.74
C GLY A 29 13.85 -68.83 63.86
N LEU A 30 12.77 -69.62 63.72
CA LEU A 30 11.52 -69.13 63.20
C LEU A 30 11.03 -67.99 64.13
N GLY A 31 10.86 -66.80 63.55
CA GLY A 31 10.16 -65.68 64.14
C GLY A 31 9.71 -64.77 63.03
N GLU A 32 8.41 -64.77 62.76
CA GLU A 32 7.77 -63.73 62.00
C GLU A 32 8.19 -62.37 62.50
N LYS A 33 9.01 -61.63 61.78
CA LYS A 33 9.17 -60.20 62.01
C LYS A 33 8.40 -59.49 60.89
N THR A 34 7.25 -58.97 61.27
CA THR A 34 6.64 -57.83 60.68
C THR A 34 7.70 -56.79 60.37
N ALA A 35 7.87 -56.45 59.08
CA ALA A 35 8.72 -55.32 58.71
C ALA A 35 8.00 -54.04 59.21
N GLU A 36 8.49 -53.53 60.33
CA GLU A 36 8.17 -52.15 60.74
C GLU A 36 8.77 -51.26 59.66
N ASN A 37 7.90 -50.65 58.83
CA ASN A 37 8.20 -49.55 58.00
C ASN A 37 8.51 -48.35 58.89
N THR A 38 9.74 -48.21 59.34
CA THR A 38 10.19 -46.99 60.00
C THR A 38 10.30 -45.88 58.96
N SER A 39 9.23 -45.15 58.84
CA SER A 39 9.21 -43.89 58.10
C SER A 39 10.22 -42.97 58.74
N THR A 40 11.28 -42.62 58.02
CA THR A 40 12.32 -41.71 58.53
C THR A 40 11.76 -40.27 58.31
N TYR A 41 11.46 -39.61 59.42
CA TYR A 41 11.07 -38.21 59.41
C TYR A 41 12.29 -37.32 59.17
N THR A 42 12.11 -36.29 58.34
CA THR A 42 13.03 -35.18 58.15
C THR A 42 12.49 -33.99 58.93
N PHE A 43 13.36 -33.30 59.64
CA PHE A 43 13.03 -32.12 60.43
C PHE A 43 13.45 -30.87 59.69
N HIS A 44 12.58 -29.87 59.68
CA HIS A 44 12.81 -28.60 59.00
C HIS A 44 12.24 -27.45 59.83
N THR A 45 12.90 -26.29 59.72
CA THR A 45 12.43 -25.06 60.35
C THR A 45 11.90 -24.15 59.25
N PRO A 46 10.65 -23.64 59.34
CA PRO A 46 10.11 -22.68 58.38
C PRO A 46 11.05 -21.49 58.21
N VAL A 47 11.33 -21.13 56.98
CA VAL A 47 12.19 -20.01 56.63
C VAL A 47 11.42 -18.95 55.88
N ARG A 48 11.84 -17.70 56.00
CA ARG A 48 11.32 -16.65 55.14
C ARG A 48 12.06 -16.68 53.84
N THR A 49 11.29 -16.79 52.73
CA THR A 49 11.86 -16.79 51.40
C THR A 49 10.83 -16.24 50.42
N SER A 50 11.26 -15.96 49.20
CA SER A 50 10.36 -15.62 48.13
C SER A 50 9.92 -16.89 47.38
N ILE A 51 8.64 -17.01 47.10
CA ILE A 51 8.07 -18.12 46.31
C ILE A 51 7.59 -17.56 44.97
N ILE A 52 8.09 -18.16 43.90
CA ILE A 52 7.67 -17.84 42.52
C ILE A 52 6.93 -19.08 42.01
N GLU A 53 5.68 -18.90 41.65
CA GLU A 53 4.89 -19.88 40.90
C GLU A 53 5.08 -19.60 39.42
N SER A 54 5.62 -20.53 38.65
CA SER A 54 5.85 -20.42 37.23
C SER A 54 5.25 -21.59 36.45
N LEU A 55 4.87 -21.33 35.21
CA LEU A 55 4.46 -22.34 34.26
C LEU A 55 5.55 -22.49 33.21
N SER A 56 6.06 -23.70 33.08
CA SER A 56 7.12 -24.01 32.12
C SER A 56 6.55 -24.47 30.80
N GLY A 57 7.22 -24.12 29.72
CA GLY A 57 6.90 -24.58 28.38
C GLY A 57 8.10 -24.51 27.45
N THR A 58 8.00 -25.16 26.32
CA THR A 58 9.03 -25.14 25.29
C THR A 58 8.41 -24.67 23.97
N GLY A 59 9.22 -24.08 23.14
CA GLY A 59 8.80 -23.67 21.80
C GLY A 59 9.99 -23.35 20.91
N THR A 60 9.70 -23.00 19.68
CA THR A 60 10.68 -22.58 18.69
C THR A 60 10.55 -21.09 18.45
N LEU A 61 11.67 -20.40 18.36
CA LEU A 61 11.70 -18.98 18.06
C LEU A 61 11.30 -18.74 16.59
N GLU A 62 10.41 -17.78 16.42
CA GLU A 62 9.96 -17.29 15.11
C GLU A 62 10.30 -15.79 14.98
N PRO A 63 10.52 -15.27 13.76
CA PRO A 63 10.70 -13.83 13.58
C PRO A 63 9.41 -13.08 13.92
N ALA A 64 9.52 -11.78 14.15
CA ALA A 64 8.37 -10.89 14.36
C ALA A 64 7.37 -11.01 13.21
N ASP A 65 7.89 -10.99 11.97
CA ASP A 65 7.15 -11.27 10.76
C ASP A 65 8.02 -12.00 9.73
N LYS A 66 7.37 -12.73 8.84
CA LYS A 66 8.02 -13.48 7.75
C LYS A 66 7.25 -13.20 6.47
N TYR A 67 7.94 -12.68 5.49
CA TYR A 67 7.35 -12.41 4.20
C TYR A 67 8.12 -13.09 3.06
N THR A 68 7.41 -13.89 2.28
CA THR A 68 7.93 -14.45 1.02
C THR A 68 7.49 -13.55 -0.12
N VAL A 69 8.45 -12.86 -0.74
CA VAL A 69 8.22 -11.98 -1.88
C VAL A 69 7.94 -12.83 -3.11
N THR A 70 6.77 -12.63 -3.71
CA THR A 70 6.32 -13.30 -4.93
C THR A 70 6.01 -12.27 -6.00
N THR A 71 5.97 -12.70 -7.26
CA THR A 71 5.54 -11.87 -8.37
C THR A 71 4.31 -12.46 -9.05
N LEU A 72 3.42 -11.60 -9.54
CA LEU A 72 2.30 -12.00 -10.40
C LEU A 72 2.69 -12.02 -11.87
N LEU A 73 3.85 -11.45 -12.21
CA LEU A 73 4.32 -11.28 -13.58
C LEU A 73 5.24 -12.42 -14.01
N LYS A 74 5.31 -12.60 -15.32
CA LYS A 74 6.28 -13.40 -16.01
C LYS A 74 7.25 -12.49 -16.74
N GLY A 75 8.54 -12.79 -16.71
CA GLY A 75 9.56 -12.01 -17.41
C GLY A 75 10.97 -12.32 -16.95
N ASP A 76 11.92 -11.56 -17.44
CA ASP A 76 13.32 -11.68 -17.09
C ASP A 76 13.70 -10.63 -16.03
N ILE A 77 14.44 -11.04 -15.02
CA ILE A 77 14.96 -10.14 -14.00
C ILE A 77 16.16 -9.38 -14.57
N LEU A 78 16.05 -8.07 -14.65
CA LEU A 78 17.14 -7.22 -15.12
C LEU A 78 18.18 -6.95 -14.04
N THR A 79 17.72 -6.62 -12.84
CA THR A 79 18.57 -6.27 -11.70
C THR A 79 18.01 -6.82 -10.39
N ASP A 80 18.93 -7.12 -9.47
CA ASP A 80 18.70 -7.42 -8.08
C ASP A 80 19.71 -6.63 -7.25
N SER A 81 19.27 -5.82 -6.32
CA SER A 81 20.13 -4.84 -5.62
C SER A 81 20.45 -5.23 -4.18
N PHE A 82 20.37 -6.52 -3.84
CA PHE A 82 20.58 -7.03 -2.49
C PHE A 82 21.16 -8.44 -2.50
N GLU A 83 21.71 -8.86 -1.36
CA GLU A 83 22.21 -10.22 -1.14
C GLU A 83 21.57 -10.85 0.11
N GLU A 84 21.76 -12.16 0.29
CA GLU A 84 21.36 -12.86 1.51
C GLU A 84 22.12 -12.29 2.70
N GLY A 85 21.41 -11.99 3.78
CA GLY A 85 21.94 -11.34 4.97
C GLY A 85 21.81 -9.81 4.97
N ASP A 86 21.47 -9.18 3.86
CA ASP A 86 21.28 -7.74 3.80
C ASP A 86 20.00 -7.31 4.54
N ILE A 87 20.06 -6.14 5.16
CA ILE A 87 18.90 -5.48 5.74
C ILE A 87 18.29 -4.58 4.68
N VAL A 88 17.01 -4.79 4.41
CA VAL A 88 16.21 -4.00 3.47
C VAL A 88 15.15 -3.18 4.21
N GLU A 89 14.88 -1.99 3.71
CA GLU A 89 13.81 -1.13 4.23
C GLU A 89 12.48 -1.46 3.53
N ALA A 90 11.36 -1.09 4.17
CA ALA A 90 10.07 -1.13 3.51
C ALA A 90 10.08 -0.26 2.24
N ASP A 91 9.41 -0.70 1.18
CA ASP A 91 9.37 -0.06 -0.14
C ASP A 91 10.71 0.04 -0.89
N GLN A 92 11.79 -0.53 -0.34
CA GLN A 92 13.06 -0.63 -1.05
C GLN A 92 12.91 -1.55 -2.28
N VAL A 93 13.42 -1.10 -3.43
CA VAL A 93 13.42 -1.91 -4.66
C VAL A 93 14.35 -3.10 -4.49
N LEU A 94 13.80 -4.28 -4.70
CA LEU A 94 14.53 -5.57 -4.65
C LEU A 94 14.88 -6.06 -6.05
N TYR A 95 13.90 -6.09 -6.93
CA TYR A 95 14.06 -6.59 -8.29
C TYR A 95 13.45 -5.62 -9.30
N GLN A 96 14.08 -5.54 -10.45
CA GLN A 96 13.53 -4.91 -11.65
C GLN A 96 13.33 -5.98 -12.72
N ILE A 97 12.09 -6.15 -13.17
CA ILE A 97 11.71 -7.07 -14.24
C ILE A 97 11.73 -6.29 -15.57
N ASP A 98 12.04 -6.96 -16.66
CA ASP A 98 12.00 -6.35 -18.00
C ASP A 98 10.56 -5.91 -18.34
N SER A 99 10.40 -4.61 -18.50
CA SER A 99 9.13 -3.96 -18.81
C SER A 99 9.02 -3.44 -20.24
N SER A 100 9.93 -3.84 -21.15
CA SER A 100 10.01 -3.32 -22.53
C SER A 100 8.68 -3.50 -23.29
N ASP A 101 8.06 -4.66 -23.18
CA ASP A 101 6.76 -4.95 -23.81
C ASP A 101 5.65 -4.12 -23.20
N MET A 102 5.72 -3.91 -21.88
CA MET A 102 4.76 -3.10 -21.15
C MET A 102 4.86 -1.62 -21.55
N GLN A 103 6.07 -1.09 -21.70
CA GLN A 103 6.30 0.28 -22.20
C GLN A 103 5.68 0.48 -23.58
N THR A 104 5.87 -0.49 -24.50
CA THR A 104 5.22 -0.46 -25.82
C THR A 104 3.69 -0.47 -25.72
N THR A 105 3.15 -1.22 -24.77
CA THR A 105 1.70 -1.26 -24.51
C THR A 105 1.19 0.07 -23.98
N ILE A 106 1.93 0.72 -23.08
CA ILE A 106 1.63 2.06 -22.56
C ILE A 106 1.65 3.09 -23.70
N GLU A 107 2.67 3.10 -24.57
CA GLU A 107 2.73 4.00 -25.70
C GLU A 107 1.49 3.87 -26.60
N ARG A 108 1.02 2.65 -26.86
CA ARG A 108 -0.21 2.42 -27.64
C ARG A 108 -1.45 2.96 -26.91
N ALA A 109 -1.53 2.76 -25.60
CA ALA A 109 -2.62 3.28 -24.78
C ALA A 109 -2.62 4.81 -24.73
N GLU A 110 -1.44 5.45 -24.65
CA GLU A 110 -1.28 6.91 -24.74
C GLU A 110 -1.77 7.46 -26.10
N ILE A 111 -1.38 6.80 -27.20
CA ILE A 111 -1.85 7.17 -28.55
C ILE A 111 -3.37 7.04 -28.63
N SER A 112 -3.95 5.99 -28.07
CA SER A 112 -5.40 5.78 -28.02
C SER A 112 -6.11 6.87 -27.21
N ALA A 113 -5.61 7.18 -26.01
CA ALA A 113 -6.14 8.24 -25.16
C ALA A 113 -6.09 9.62 -25.85
N LYS A 114 -4.96 9.93 -26.49
CA LYS A 114 -4.80 11.15 -27.27
C LYS A 114 -5.74 11.21 -28.49
N SER A 115 -6.01 10.06 -29.13
CA SER A 115 -6.96 9.98 -30.23
C SER A 115 -8.40 10.22 -29.77
N ALA A 116 -8.79 9.59 -28.64
CA ALA A 116 -10.11 9.81 -28.04
C ALA A 116 -10.29 11.29 -27.63
N GLN A 117 -9.25 11.91 -27.06
CA GLN A 117 -9.26 13.32 -26.68
C GLN A 117 -9.50 14.23 -27.89
N ARG A 118 -8.81 13.99 -29.01
CA ARG A 118 -9.04 14.77 -30.24
C ARG A 118 -10.45 14.60 -30.79
N SER A 119 -11.01 13.39 -30.71
CA SER A 119 -12.40 13.14 -31.12
C SER A 119 -13.39 13.90 -30.26
N TYR A 120 -13.13 13.94 -28.94
CA TYR A 120 -13.93 14.73 -27.99
C TYR A 120 -13.85 16.24 -28.30
N GLU A 121 -12.65 16.77 -28.51
CA GLU A 121 -12.46 18.19 -28.90
C GLU A 121 -13.18 18.54 -30.17
N THR A 122 -13.20 17.62 -31.17
CA THR A 122 -13.97 17.80 -32.40
C THR A 122 -15.47 17.81 -32.11
N ALA A 123 -15.98 16.88 -31.32
CA ALA A 123 -17.39 16.83 -30.95
C ALA A 123 -17.84 18.08 -30.18
N VAL A 124 -16.98 18.59 -29.25
CA VAL A 124 -17.25 19.85 -28.53
C VAL A 124 -17.28 21.05 -29.48
N LYS A 125 -16.39 21.06 -30.47
CA LYS A 125 -16.40 22.08 -31.50
C LYS A 125 -17.69 22.03 -32.32
N ASP A 126 -18.17 20.84 -32.69
CA ASP A 126 -19.42 20.66 -33.40
C ASP A 126 -20.63 21.09 -32.54
N LEU A 127 -20.55 20.90 -31.21
CA LEU A 127 -21.54 21.42 -30.26
C LEU A 127 -21.57 22.96 -30.26
N ASP A 128 -20.39 23.61 -30.27
CA ASP A 128 -20.31 25.07 -30.37
C ASP A 128 -20.81 25.57 -31.71
N ASN A 129 -20.62 24.79 -32.78
CA ASN A 129 -21.09 25.10 -34.14
C ASN A 129 -22.63 25.04 -34.28
N LEU A 130 -23.35 24.50 -33.27
CA LEU A 130 -24.82 24.65 -33.19
C LEU A 130 -25.23 26.12 -33.01
N ASN A 131 -24.35 26.96 -32.51
CA ASN A 131 -24.47 28.41 -32.58
C ASN A 131 -23.82 28.86 -33.89
N VAL A 132 -24.60 29.00 -34.92
CA VAL A 132 -24.08 29.41 -36.24
C VAL A 132 -23.68 30.86 -36.20
N LYS A 133 -22.37 31.13 -36.34
CA LYS A 133 -21.75 32.44 -36.11
C LYS A 133 -21.29 33.05 -37.43
N THR A 134 -21.43 34.37 -37.54
CA THR A 134 -20.82 35.10 -38.64
C THR A 134 -19.31 35.25 -38.47
N LYS A 135 -18.57 35.14 -39.58
CA LYS A 135 -17.09 35.34 -39.61
C LYS A 135 -16.69 36.79 -39.82
N VAL A 136 -17.65 37.64 -40.19
CA VAL A 136 -17.45 39.07 -40.46
C VAL A 136 -18.42 39.91 -39.65
N GLY A 137 -18.03 41.13 -39.34
CA GLY A 137 -18.91 42.14 -38.77
C GLY A 137 -19.67 42.87 -39.89
N GLY A 138 -20.89 43.35 -39.59
CA GLY A 138 -21.66 44.07 -40.55
C GLY A 138 -23.17 44.00 -40.28
N VAL A 139 -23.99 44.11 -41.30
CA VAL A 139 -25.44 44.07 -41.18
C VAL A 139 -25.97 42.78 -41.83
N VAL A 140 -26.82 42.06 -41.11
CA VAL A 140 -27.54 40.91 -41.65
C VAL A 140 -28.51 41.36 -42.75
N THR A 141 -28.26 40.94 -43.97
CA THR A 141 -29.09 41.36 -45.15
C THR A 141 -30.22 40.38 -45.40
N ASP A 142 -29.99 39.11 -45.19
CA ASP A 142 -30.97 38.06 -45.47
C ASP A 142 -30.82 36.94 -44.41
N VAL A 143 -31.92 36.41 -43.92
CA VAL A 143 -32.00 35.16 -43.14
C VAL A 143 -32.84 34.18 -43.97
N LEU A 144 -32.23 33.06 -44.37
CA LEU A 144 -32.80 32.12 -45.39
C LEU A 144 -33.54 30.94 -44.75
N VAL A 145 -33.69 30.92 -43.44
CA VAL A 145 -34.30 29.83 -42.67
C VAL A 145 -35.27 30.36 -41.62
N GLU A 146 -36.24 29.54 -41.25
CA GLU A 146 -37.21 29.84 -40.20
C GLU A 146 -37.05 28.91 -39.01
N VAL A 147 -37.58 29.29 -37.83
CA VAL A 147 -37.60 28.43 -36.64
C VAL A 147 -38.43 27.17 -36.94
N GLY A 148 -37.85 26.00 -36.69
CA GLY A 148 -38.40 24.68 -37.01
C GLY A 148 -37.84 24.05 -38.29
N ASP A 149 -37.08 24.81 -39.10
CA ASP A 149 -36.44 24.25 -40.28
C ASP A 149 -35.31 23.31 -39.96
N GLN A 150 -35.15 22.26 -40.77
CA GLN A 150 -34.01 21.37 -40.75
C GLN A 150 -32.89 21.91 -41.65
N VAL A 151 -31.73 22.13 -41.05
CA VAL A 151 -30.54 22.65 -41.73
C VAL A 151 -29.50 21.54 -41.86
N SER A 152 -28.89 21.45 -43.03
CA SER A 152 -27.78 20.54 -43.31
C SER A 152 -26.43 21.25 -43.15
N ALA A 153 -25.38 20.48 -42.83
CA ALA A 153 -24.02 21.01 -42.81
C ALA A 153 -23.62 21.54 -44.19
N GLY A 154 -23.06 22.74 -44.26
CA GLY A 154 -22.72 23.47 -45.49
C GLY A 154 -23.84 24.33 -46.06
N GLN A 155 -25.07 24.24 -45.56
CA GLN A 155 -26.20 25.02 -46.02
C GLN A 155 -26.03 26.49 -45.65
N GLU A 156 -26.27 27.38 -46.61
CA GLU A 156 -26.32 28.82 -46.38
C GLU A 156 -27.57 29.17 -45.58
N ILE A 157 -27.38 29.89 -44.45
CA ILE A 157 -28.47 30.23 -43.54
C ILE A 157 -28.74 31.73 -43.48
N ALA A 158 -27.76 32.55 -43.79
CA ALA A 158 -27.86 33.99 -43.76
C ALA A 158 -26.78 34.64 -44.62
N LYS A 159 -27.00 35.91 -44.93
CA LYS A 159 -26.01 36.78 -45.57
C LYS A 159 -25.73 37.98 -44.70
N VAL A 160 -24.45 38.29 -44.55
CA VAL A 160 -23.98 39.46 -43.79
C VAL A 160 -23.19 40.34 -44.73
N ARG A 161 -23.62 41.59 -44.85
CA ARG A 161 -22.86 42.60 -45.56
C ARG A 161 -21.75 43.10 -44.66
N ASP A 162 -20.52 42.85 -45.07
CA ASP A 162 -19.35 43.37 -44.37
C ASP A 162 -19.30 44.92 -44.53
N SER A 163 -19.69 45.60 -43.47
CA SER A 163 -19.64 47.06 -43.39
C SER A 163 -18.47 47.58 -42.56
N ALA A 164 -17.67 46.70 -41.96
CA ALA A 164 -16.51 47.08 -41.15
C ALA A 164 -15.38 47.66 -42.00
N THR A 165 -15.28 47.21 -43.24
CA THR A 165 -14.33 47.74 -44.22
C THR A 165 -15.07 48.17 -45.46
N ILE A 166 -14.81 49.36 -45.90
CA ILE A 166 -15.38 49.93 -47.13
C ILE A 166 -14.23 50.22 -48.11
N THR A 167 -14.54 50.15 -49.39
CA THR A 167 -13.56 50.46 -50.44
C THR A 167 -14.01 51.64 -51.24
N ILE A 168 -13.06 52.41 -51.74
CA ILE A 168 -13.30 53.49 -52.71
C ILE A 168 -12.33 53.32 -53.88
N GLU A 169 -12.87 53.37 -55.07
CA GLU A 169 -12.09 53.32 -56.30
C GLU A 169 -11.97 54.71 -56.85
N LEU A 170 -10.73 55.18 -57.01
CA LEU A 170 -10.43 56.56 -57.38
C LEU A 170 -9.38 56.58 -58.45
N PRO A 171 -9.53 57.43 -59.48
CA PRO A 171 -8.55 57.60 -60.54
C PRO A 171 -7.40 58.53 -60.07
N PHE A 172 -6.17 58.05 -60.25
CA PHE A 172 -4.93 58.79 -59.99
C PHE A 172 -4.14 58.97 -61.32
N PRO A 173 -3.31 59.99 -61.47
CA PRO A 173 -2.41 60.10 -62.64
C PRO A 173 -1.65 58.81 -62.85
N ALA A 174 -1.58 58.28 -64.06
CA ALA A 174 -1.06 56.95 -64.35
C ALA A 174 0.44 56.81 -63.96
N ASP A 175 1.21 57.81 -64.16
CA ASP A 175 2.63 57.87 -63.80
C ASP A 175 2.89 57.89 -62.29
N GLU A 176 1.98 58.49 -61.54
CA GLU A 176 2.02 58.50 -60.08
C GLU A 176 1.53 57.16 -59.52
N ALA A 177 0.40 56.64 -60.05
CA ALA A 177 -0.18 55.37 -59.65
C ALA A 177 0.77 54.18 -59.88
N ASP A 178 1.65 54.25 -60.86
CA ASP A 178 2.68 53.23 -61.12
C ASP A 178 3.77 53.17 -60.01
N THR A 179 3.85 54.19 -59.18
CA THR A 179 4.79 54.23 -58.03
C THR A 179 4.14 53.68 -56.76
N PHE A 180 2.85 53.45 -56.75
CA PHE A 180 2.12 52.98 -55.58
C PHE A 180 2.36 51.46 -55.38
N TYR A 181 2.21 51.00 -54.14
CA TYR A 181 2.24 49.59 -53.80
C TYR A 181 1.07 49.20 -52.89
N ILE A 182 0.69 47.92 -52.95
CA ILE A 182 -0.38 47.37 -52.14
C ILE A 182 -0.01 47.48 -50.63
N GLY A 183 -0.92 47.98 -49.83
CA GLY A 183 -0.71 48.25 -48.40
C GLY A 183 -0.15 49.64 -48.10
N GLN A 184 0.16 50.47 -49.12
CA GLN A 184 0.60 51.86 -48.89
C GLN A 184 -0.51 52.67 -48.24
N SER A 185 -0.14 53.52 -47.28
CA SER A 185 -1.09 54.39 -46.59
C SER A 185 -1.68 55.45 -47.56
N ALA A 186 -2.97 55.62 -47.43
CA ALA A 186 -3.77 56.64 -48.14
C ALA A 186 -4.56 57.46 -47.11
N GLN A 187 -4.77 58.74 -47.42
CA GLN A 187 -5.68 59.57 -46.70
C GLN A 187 -6.92 59.83 -47.56
N VAL A 188 -8.10 59.46 -47.04
CA VAL A 188 -9.38 59.61 -47.75
C VAL A 188 -10.14 60.78 -47.09
N THR A 189 -10.45 61.81 -47.86
CA THR A 189 -11.17 63.01 -47.39
C THR A 189 -12.62 62.96 -47.85
N LEU A 190 -13.54 62.98 -46.85
CA LEU A 190 -14.97 62.97 -47.10
C LEU A 190 -15.47 64.32 -47.62
N TYR A 191 -16.26 64.26 -48.68
CA TYR A 191 -16.88 65.49 -49.23
C TYR A 191 -18.01 65.97 -48.31
N GLY A 192 -17.98 67.25 -47.96
CA GLY A 192 -18.96 67.88 -47.10
C GLY A 192 -18.52 68.08 -45.66
N SER A 193 -17.96 67.08 -45.01
CA SER A 193 -17.42 67.21 -43.64
C SER A 193 -15.93 67.54 -43.59
N PHE A 194 -15.22 67.31 -44.67
CA PHE A 194 -13.73 67.39 -44.75
C PHE A 194 -12.99 66.56 -43.72
N GLU A 195 -13.67 65.58 -43.16
CA GLU A 195 -13.07 64.59 -42.30
C GLU A 195 -12.15 63.67 -43.10
N THR A 196 -10.98 63.35 -42.54
CA THR A 196 -10.01 62.50 -43.19
C THR A 196 -9.98 61.13 -42.50
N LEU A 197 -10.02 60.09 -43.29
CA LEU A 197 -9.91 58.69 -42.87
C LEU A 197 -8.60 58.08 -43.35
N SER A 198 -8.01 57.27 -42.50
CA SER A 198 -6.82 56.49 -42.89
C SER A 198 -7.26 55.28 -43.69
N GLY A 199 -6.69 55.11 -44.88
CA GLY A 199 -6.90 53.97 -45.75
C GLY A 199 -5.59 53.31 -46.18
N LYS A 200 -5.70 52.20 -46.89
CA LYS A 200 -4.58 51.50 -47.52
C LYS A 200 -4.93 51.17 -48.95
N VAL A 201 -3.95 51.27 -49.83
CA VAL A 201 -4.05 50.82 -51.21
C VAL A 201 -4.28 49.32 -51.22
N GLU A 202 -5.43 48.87 -51.72
CA GLU A 202 -5.82 47.45 -51.82
C GLU A 202 -5.46 46.88 -53.21
N SER A 203 -5.73 47.65 -54.27
CA SER A 203 -5.41 47.24 -55.62
C SER A 203 -5.12 48.45 -56.51
N ILE A 204 -4.37 48.23 -57.58
CA ILE A 204 -4.03 49.22 -58.59
C ILE A 204 -4.38 48.60 -59.92
N SER A 205 -5.22 49.30 -60.76
CA SER A 205 -5.60 48.81 -62.07
C SER A 205 -4.37 48.70 -63.00
N GLY A 206 -4.23 47.52 -63.60
CA GLY A 206 -3.21 47.34 -64.65
C GLY A 206 -3.47 48.11 -65.95
N ALA A 207 -4.70 48.56 -66.18
CA ALA A 207 -5.09 49.29 -67.33
C ALA A 207 -5.17 50.80 -67.05
N SER A 208 -4.70 51.63 -67.98
CA SER A 208 -4.83 53.07 -67.92
C SER A 208 -6.08 53.52 -68.70
N GLU A 209 -6.78 54.49 -68.17
CA GLU A 209 -7.98 55.12 -68.85
C GLU A 209 -7.66 56.57 -69.20
N VAL A 210 -8.32 57.03 -70.24
CA VAL A 210 -8.19 58.43 -70.63
C VAL A 210 -9.44 59.20 -70.18
N GLN A 211 -9.22 60.14 -69.27
CA GLN A 211 -10.28 61.08 -68.80
C GLN A 211 -10.39 62.33 -69.64
N ALA A 212 -11.44 63.11 -69.40
CA ALA A 212 -11.67 64.39 -70.06
C ALA A 212 -10.46 65.31 -69.89
N GLY A 213 -9.98 65.91 -70.98
CA GLY A 213 -8.77 66.72 -71.00
C GLY A 213 -7.47 65.94 -71.26
N ASN A 214 -7.56 64.73 -71.87
CA ASN A 214 -6.43 63.86 -72.20
C ASN A 214 -5.56 63.44 -71.05
N LYS A 215 -6.12 63.39 -69.86
CA LYS A 215 -5.38 62.86 -68.66
C LYS A 215 -5.43 61.35 -68.68
N ILE A 216 -4.25 60.74 -68.63
CA ILE A 216 -4.11 59.28 -68.46
C ILE A 216 -4.15 58.97 -67.02
N VAL A 217 -5.10 58.13 -66.55
CA VAL A 217 -5.30 57.76 -65.16
C VAL A 217 -5.31 56.25 -64.98
N LYS A 218 -4.99 55.78 -63.78
CA LYS A 218 -5.22 54.42 -63.29
C LYS A 218 -6.16 54.45 -62.12
N ASN A 219 -7.10 53.53 -62.09
CA ASN A 219 -7.98 53.37 -60.95
C ASN A 219 -7.22 52.66 -59.83
N VAL A 220 -7.27 53.23 -58.62
CA VAL A 220 -6.68 52.69 -57.39
C VAL A 220 -7.83 52.45 -56.41
N THR A 221 -7.93 51.24 -55.96
CA THR A 221 -8.88 50.87 -54.88
C THR A 221 -8.20 51.07 -53.54
N ILE A 222 -8.84 51.84 -52.68
CA ILE A 222 -8.38 52.14 -51.33
C ILE A 222 -9.36 51.54 -50.35
N SER A 223 -8.87 50.72 -49.43
CA SER A 223 -9.63 50.14 -48.33
C SER A 223 -9.55 51.05 -47.10
N VAL A 224 -10.67 51.29 -46.44
CA VAL A 224 -10.81 52.18 -45.29
C VAL A 224 -11.61 51.44 -44.21
N GLU A 225 -11.19 51.53 -42.95
CA GLU A 225 -12.01 51.08 -41.84
C GLU A 225 -13.23 52.02 -41.70
N ASN A 226 -14.43 51.45 -41.72
CA ASN A 226 -15.67 52.24 -41.59
C ASN A 226 -15.91 52.55 -40.09
N PRO A 227 -15.91 53.84 -39.70
CA PRO A 227 -16.25 54.22 -38.35
C PRO A 227 -17.73 54.06 -37.98
N GLY A 228 -18.54 53.46 -38.86
CA GLY A 228 -19.95 53.13 -38.63
C GLY A 228 -20.97 54.14 -39.27
N ALA A 229 -20.49 55.27 -39.81
CA ALA A 229 -21.36 56.31 -40.32
C ALA A 229 -21.28 56.56 -41.82
N ILE A 230 -20.45 55.79 -42.55
CA ILE A 230 -20.19 56.02 -43.98
C ILE A 230 -21.06 55.10 -44.80
N SER A 231 -21.90 55.70 -45.67
CA SER A 231 -22.74 54.97 -46.62
C SER A 231 -22.13 54.96 -48.01
N GLU A 232 -22.66 54.12 -48.91
CA GLU A 232 -22.26 54.04 -50.35
C GLU A 232 -22.58 55.33 -51.11
N GLU A 233 -23.43 56.17 -50.58
CA GLU A 233 -23.73 57.49 -51.17
C GLU A 233 -22.70 58.57 -50.80
N GLN A 234 -21.85 58.31 -49.82
CA GLN A 234 -20.83 59.27 -49.43
C GLN A 234 -19.74 59.38 -50.49
N ILE A 235 -19.45 60.65 -50.89
CA ILE A 235 -18.41 60.99 -51.85
C ILE A 235 -17.12 61.33 -51.13
N ALA A 236 -16.00 60.88 -51.70
CA ALA A 236 -14.66 61.20 -51.10
C ALA A 236 -13.62 61.33 -52.22
N THR A 237 -12.50 61.96 -51.82
CA THR A 237 -11.24 61.99 -52.58
C THR A 237 -10.16 61.34 -51.78
N ALA A 238 -9.04 60.97 -52.36
CA ALA A 238 -7.96 60.41 -51.59
C ALA A 238 -6.59 60.95 -52.07
N GLU A 239 -5.64 60.91 -51.12
CA GLU A 239 -4.24 61.22 -51.35
C GLU A 239 -3.40 59.99 -50.98
N VAL A 240 -2.51 59.56 -51.86
CA VAL A 240 -1.54 58.50 -51.62
C VAL A 240 -0.13 59.11 -51.70
N GLY A 241 0.53 59.22 -50.53
CA GLY A 241 1.76 60.01 -50.46
C GLY A 241 1.51 61.50 -50.70
N THR A 242 1.98 62.04 -51.81
CA THR A 242 1.78 63.44 -52.24
C THR A 242 0.88 63.53 -53.45
N SER A 243 0.37 62.40 -53.92
CA SER A 243 -0.47 62.33 -55.12
C SER A 243 -1.98 62.30 -54.75
N GLY A 244 -2.74 63.26 -55.31
CA GLY A 244 -4.17 63.33 -55.09
C GLY A 244 -4.98 62.63 -56.21
N SER A 245 -6.16 62.10 -55.90
CA SER A 245 -7.08 61.57 -56.88
C SER A 245 -7.55 62.69 -57.82
N THR A 246 -7.71 62.35 -59.11
CA THR A 246 -8.13 63.33 -60.14
C THR A 246 -9.62 63.63 -60.08
N GLN A 247 -10.40 62.74 -59.50
CA GLN A 247 -11.83 62.85 -59.31
C GLN A 247 -12.22 62.25 -57.96
N SER A 248 -13.41 62.62 -57.45
CA SER A 248 -14.06 61.99 -56.32
C SER A 248 -14.77 60.70 -56.76
N GLY A 249 -14.88 59.79 -55.80
CA GLY A 249 -15.62 58.51 -55.96
C GLY A 249 -16.61 58.28 -54.84
N LYS A 250 -17.39 57.27 -54.97
CA LYS A 250 -18.29 56.77 -53.93
C LYS A 250 -17.70 55.53 -53.28
N PHE A 251 -18.00 55.33 -52.01
CA PHE A 251 -17.66 54.12 -51.33
C PHE A 251 -18.49 52.93 -51.80
N LYS A 252 -17.94 51.74 -51.67
CA LYS A 252 -18.62 50.46 -51.87
C LYS A 252 -18.39 49.62 -50.61
N TYR A 253 -19.46 48.99 -50.10
CA TYR A 253 -19.30 47.96 -49.10
C TYR A 253 -18.65 46.71 -49.74
N ASN A 254 -18.01 45.91 -48.93
CA ASN A 254 -17.58 44.59 -49.35
C ASN A 254 -18.80 43.74 -49.74
N GLU A 255 -18.57 42.73 -50.55
CA GLU A 255 -19.62 41.79 -50.97
C GLU A 255 -20.29 41.13 -49.76
N ASN A 256 -21.55 40.70 -49.93
CA ASN A 256 -22.24 39.92 -48.95
C ASN A 256 -21.48 38.61 -48.69
N ARG A 257 -21.24 38.30 -47.44
CA ARG A 257 -20.64 37.04 -47.00
C ARG A 257 -21.73 36.08 -46.56
N SER A 258 -21.71 34.88 -47.12
CA SER A 258 -22.59 33.79 -46.72
C SER A 258 -22.20 33.26 -45.34
N VAL A 259 -23.19 33.07 -44.49
CA VAL A 259 -23.07 32.39 -43.21
C VAL A 259 -23.67 31.00 -43.41
N ASN A 260 -22.83 29.98 -43.29
CA ASN A 260 -23.22 28.59 -43.51
C ASN A 260 -23.22 27.83 -42.18
N ALA A 261 -24.16 26.90 -42.04
CA ALA A 261 -24.15 25.96 -40.93
C ALA A 261 -22.99 24.99 -41.08
N GLU A 262 -22.19 24.81 -40.04
CA GLU A 262 -21.07 23.85 -40.03
C GLU A 262 -21.55 22.45 -39.63
N VAL A 263 -22.68 22.34 -38.93
CA VAL A 263 -23.33 21.10 -38.50
C VAL A 263 -24.79 21.08 -38.85
N SER A 264 -25.39 19.90 -38.92
CA SER A 264 -26.82 19.74 -39.19
C SER A 264 -27.63 19.79 -37.90
N GLY A 265 -28.81 20.40 -37.96
CA GLY A 265 -29.72 20.49 -36.82
C GLY A 265 -31.03 21.21 -37.18
N GLU A 266 -31.94 21.30 -36.24
CA GLU A 266 -33.18 22.05 -36.32
C GLU A 266 -32.99 23.49 -35.83
N VAL A 267 -33.50 24.48 -36.50
CA VAL A 267 -33.43 25.88 -36.08
C VAL A 267 -34.38 26.11 -34.91
N VAL A 268 -33.82 26.37 -33.73
CA VAL A 268 -34.61 26.63 -32.51
C VAL A 268 -34.77 28.12 -32.22
N ALA A 269 -33.85 28.95 -32.74
CA ALA A 269 -33.94 30.39 -32.57
C ALA A 269 -33.17 31.14 -33.65
N ILE A 270 -33.74 32.27 -34.12
CA ILE A 270 -33.04 33.31 -34.86
C ILE A 270 -32.61 34.35 -33.83
N VAL A 271 -31.31 34.50 -33.63
CA VAL A 271 -30.74 35.40 -32.59
C VAL A 271 -30.56 36.80 -33.14
N ASN A 272 -30.11 36.92 -34.39
CA ASN A 272 -29.94 38.18 -35.10
C ASN A 272 -30.66 38.09 -36.42
N ASP A 273 -31.76 38.83 -36.56
CA ASP A 273 -32.64 38.87 -37.72
C ASP A 273 -32.14 39.87 -38.76
N GLU A 274 -32.81 39.91 -39.91
CA GLU A 274 -32.53 40.88 -40.97
C GLU A 274 -32.50 42.32 -40.43
N GLY A 275 -31.51 43.09 -40.88
CA GLY A 275 -31.27 44.44 -40.41
C GLY A 275 -30.47 44.57 -39.12
N SER A 276 -30.17 43.47 -38.42
CA SER A 276 -29.34 43.49 -37.20
C SER A 276 -27.88 43.80 -37.54
N GLU A 277 -27.28 44.68 -36.74
CA GLU A 277 -25.85 44.93 -36.80
C GLU A 277 -25.11 43.91 -35.93
N VAL A 278 -24.14 43.22 -36.48
CA VAL A 278 -23.42 42.13 -35.83
C VAL A 278 -21.90 42.30 -35.94
N SER A 279 -21.19 41.79 -34.96
CA SER A 279 -19.74 41.73 -34.99
C SER A 279 -19.27 40.33 -35.42
N SER A 280 -18.03 40.19 -35.86
CA SER A 280 -17.43 38.88 -36.12
C SER A 280 -17.53 37.98 -34.88
N GLY A 281 -18.02 36.75 -35.05
CA GLY A 281 -18.28 35.80 -33.96
C GLY A 281 -19.68 35.87 -33.36
N SER A 282 -20.54 36.86 -33.78
CA SER A 282 -21.94 36.92 -33.32
C SER A 282 -22.73 35.74 -33.85
N THR A 283 -23.58 35.15 -33.01
CA THR A 283 -24.49 34.06 -33.39
C THR A 283 -25.65 34.61 -34.19
N ILE A 284 -25.91 34.07 -35.36
CA ILE A 284 -27.05 34.45 -36.21
C ILE A 284 -28.27 33.59 -35.88
N ILE A 285 -28.09 32.27 -35.89
CA ILE A 285 -29.13 31.30 -35.52
C ILE A 285 -28.56 30.31 -34.52
N ARG A 286 -29.45 29.67 -33.78
CA ARG A 286 -29.13 28.53 -32.90
C ARG A 286 -29.84 27.29 -33.44
N LEU A 287 -29.03 26.22 -33.57
CA LEU A 287 -29.50 24.89 -33.94
C LEU A 287 -29.59 24.01 -32.71
N GLU A 288 -30.42 22.97 -32.77
CA GLU A 288 -30.46 21.86 -31.85
C GLU A 288 -30.23 20.56 -32.64
N SER A 289 -29.45 19.65 -32.10
CA SER A 289 -29.16 18.36 -32.73
C SER A 289 -28.81 17.31 -31.66
N ASP A 290 -29.71 16.34 -31.49
CA ASP A 290 -29.46 15.18 -30.60
C ASP A 290 -28.23 14.40 -31.05
N ASN A 291 -27.98 14.30 -32.35
CA ASN A 291 -26.81 13.61 -32.89
C ASN A 291 -25.51 14.26 -32.43
N VAL A 292 -25.42 15.59 -32.45
CA VAL A 292 -24.23 16.34 -32.00
C VAL A 292 -24.07 16.17 -30.49
N THR A 293 -25.14 16.30 -29.71
CA THR A 293 -25.12 16.15 -28.25
C THR A 293 -24.70 14.73 -27.85
N ASN A 294 -25.29 13.70 -28.49
CA ASN A 294 -24.93 12.31 -28.25
C ASN A 294 -23.49 12.00 -28.67
N SER A 295 -22.98 12.65 -29.74
CA SER A 295 -21.58 12.50 -30.16
C SER A 295 -20.61 13.02 -29.11
N VAL A 296 -20.93 14.15 -28.47
CA VAL A 296 -20.11 14.67 -27.34
C VAL A 296 -20.09 13.69 -26.19
N GLN A 297 -21.27 13.15 -25.82
CA GLN A 297 -21.34 12.17 -24.74
C GLN A 297 -20.54 10.91 -25.06
N SER A 298 -20.72 10.35 -26.26
CA SER A 298 -20.00 9.15 -26.69
C SER A 298 -18.47 9.37 -26.75
N ALA A 299 -18.07 10.55 -27.22
CA ALA A 299 -16.64 10.90 -27.25
C ALA A 299 -16.08 11.11 -25.85
N SER A 300 -16.84 11.71 -24.91
CA SER A 300 -16.49 11.85 -23.51
C SER A 300 -16.30 10.49 -22.84
N ASP A 301 -17.23 9.56 -23.08
CA ASP A 301 -17.15 8.20 -22.55
C ASP A 301 -15.91 7.47 -23.10
N SER A 302 -15.61 7.66 -24.40
CA SER A 302 -14.41 7.10 -25.03
C SER A 302 -13.10 7.64 -24.44
N VAL A 303 -13.06 8.94 -24.10
CA VAL A 303 -11.90 9.54 -23.39
C VAL A 303 -11.72 8.89 -22.03
N LYS A 304 -12.82 8.74 -21.28
CA LYS A 304 -12.78 8.12 -19.96
C LYS A 304 -12.29 6.67 -20.02
N ASP A 305 -12.82 5.89 -20.96
CA ASP A 305 -12.41 4.49 -21.15
C ASP A 305 -10.93 4.38 -21.54
N ALA A 306 -10.46 5.24 -22.43
CA ALA A 306 -9.05 5.26 -22.84
C ALA A 306 -8.13 5.71 -21.70
N GLN A 307 -8.56 6.66 -20.87
CA GLN A 307 -7.80 7.10 -19.69
C GLN A 307 -7.72 6.00 -18.64
N LEU A 308 -8.84 5.32 -18.33
CA LEU A 308 -8.86 4.19 -17.40
C LEU A 308 -7.97 3.04 -17.89
N SER A 309 -8.01 2.77 -19.20
CA SER A 309 -7.12 1.77 -19.79
C SER A 309 -5.64 2.14 -19.62
N LEU A 310 -5.31 3.40 -19.86
CA LEU A 310 -3.94 3.90 -19.68
C LEU A 310 -3.48 3.82 -18.21
N GLU A 311 -4.34 4.22 -17.27
CA GLU A 311 -4.09 4.15 -15.84
C GLU A 311 -3.80 2.72 -15.41
N ASN A 312 -4.63 1.76 -15.82
CA ASN A 312 -4.42 0.33 -15.53
C ASN A 312 -3.07 -0.19 -16.08
N GLN A 313 -2.61 0.33 -17.23
CA GLN A 313 -1.30 -0.05 -17.77
C GLN A 313 -0.16 0.51 -16.91
N TYR A 314 -0.29 1.74 -16.39
CA TYR A 314 0.69 2.30 -15.46
C TYR A 314 0.71 1.57 -14.12
N GLU A 315 -0.45 1.21 -13.56
CA GLU A 315 -0.51 0.37 -12.37
C GLU A 315 0.18 -0.98 -12.59
N THR A 316 -0.07 -1.62 -13.74
CA THR A 316 0.61 -2.86 -14.09
C THR A 316 2.13 -2.66 -14.25
N LEU A 317 2.57 -1.50 -14.74
CA LEU A 317 4.00 -1.18 -14.86
C LEU A 317 4.69 -1.12 -13.48
N GLU A 318 3.99 -0.67 -12.44
CA GLU A 318 4.54 -0.65 -11.07
C GLU A 318 4.89 -2.05 -10.59
N ASP A 319 4.13 -3.07 -10.98
CA ASP A 319 4.38 -4.48 -10.63
C ASP A 319 5.71 -5.03 -11.20
N TYR A 320 6.27 -4.38 -12.24
CA TYR A 320 7.60 -4.73 -12.77
C TYR A 320 8.75 -4.30 -11.86
N THR A 321 8.46 -3.49 -10.86
CA THR A 321 9.40 -3.07 -9.81
C THR A 321 8.99 -3.72 -8.50
N ILE A 322 9.65 -4.83 -8.16
CA ILE A 322 9.36 -5.57 -6.93
C ILE A 322 10.04 -4.88 -5.75
N LYS A 323 9.24 -4.49 -4.77
CA LYS A 323 9.68 -3.79 -3.56
C LYS A 323 9.54 -4.69 -2.34
N SER A 324 10.32 -4.40 -1.30
CA SER A 324 10.16 -5.05 -0.01
C SER A 324 8.87 -4.58 0.68
N PRO A 325 7.97 -5.48 1.09
CA PRO A 325 6.76 -5.11 1.82
C PRO A 325 7.02 -4.75 3.28
N ILE A 326 8.16 -5.18 3.83
CA ILE A 326 8.54 -4.97 5.23
C ILE A 326 10.01 -4.54 5.32
N LYS A 327 10.34 -3.88 6.42
CA LYS A 327 11.73 -3.74 6.84
C LYS A 327 12.20 -5.06 7.45
N GLY A 328 13.34 -5.58 7.01
CA GLY A 328 13.83 -6.84 7.55
C GLY A 328 15.13 -7.30 6.93
N THR A 329 15.55 -8.51 7.32
CA THR A 329 16.75 -9.15 6.79
C THR A 329 16.37 -10.19 5.74
N VAL A 330 17.05 -10.17 4.61
CA VAL A 330 16.87 -11.17 3.56
C VAL A 330 17.49 -12.49 4.02
N ILE A 331 16.67 -13.52 4.17
CA ILE A 331 17.12 -14.84 4.66
C ILE A 331 17.44 -15.78 3.50
N GLU A 332 16.69 -15.68 2.41
CA GLU A 332 16.84 -16.55 1.25
C GLU A 332 16.59 -15.76 -0.03
N LYS A 333 17.46 -15.89 -1.01
CA LYS A 333 17.36 -15.31 -2.35
C LYS A 333 17.23 -16.42 -3.37
N LYS A 334 15.99 -16.71 -3.83
CA LYS A 334 15.70 -17.81 -4.76
C LYS A 334 15.96 -17.45 -6.22
N LYS A 335 15.91 -16.17 -6.54
CA LYS A 335 16.06 -15.64 -7.90
C LYS A 335 17.07 -14.51 -7.94
N LYS A 336 17.75 -14.37 -9.08
CA LYS A 336 18.78 -13.35 -9.32
C LYS A 336 18.63 -12.71 -10.69
N ALA A 337 19.36 -11.63 -10.93
CA ALA A 337 19.44 -10.99 -12.24
C ALA A 337 19.87 -11.99 -13.33
N GLY A 338 19.13 -11.96 -14.45
CA GLY A 338 19.29 -12.87 -15.57
C GLY A 338 18.41 -14.11 -15.51
N ASP A 339 17.70 -14.37 -14.40
CA ASP A 339 16.74 -15.46 -14.32
C ASP A 339 15.41 -15.07 -14.97
N THR A 340 14.78 -16.03 -15.65
CA THR A 340 13.40 -15.92 -16.11
C THR A 340 12.46 -16.41 -15.01
N ILE A 341 11.40 -15.65 -14.75
CA ILE A 341 10.40 -15.96 -13.73
C ILE A 341 9.02 -16.19 -14.36
N ASP A 342 8.25 -17.07 -13.76
CA ASP A 342 6.85 -17.29 -14.06
C ASP A 342 5.96 -16.61 -13.01
N SER A 343 4.67 -16.47 -13.32
CA SER A 343 3.67 -15.94 -12.38
C SER A 343 3.64 -16.76 -11.09
N ASN A 344 3.55 -16.10 -9.95
CA ASN A 344 3.59 -16.65 -8.60
C ASN A 344 4.94 -17.29 -8.21
N ALA A 345 6.02 -16.99 -8.93
CA ALA A 345 7.35 -17.41 -8.52
C ALA A 345 7.73 -16.73 -7.19
N GLU A 346 8.28 -17.52 -6.27
CA GLU A 346 8.91 -17.01 -5.06
C GLU A 346 10.29 -16.47 -5.40
N LEU A 347 10.56 -15.21 -5.02
CA LEU A 347 11.78 -14.50 -5.37
C LEU A 347 12.78 -14.49 -4.21
N CYS A 348 12.34 -14.08 -3.03
CA CYS A 348 13.15 -14.06 -1.81
C CYS A 348 12.25 -14.14 -0.58
N THR A 349 12.88 -14.41 0.56
CA THR A 349 12.22 -14.42 1.87
C THR A 349 12.88 -13.41 2.80
N ILE A 350 12.08 -12.57 3.44
CA ILE A 350 12.51 -11.49 4.34
C ILE A 350 11.91 -11.75 5.71
N TYR A 351 12.74 -11.66 6.75
CA TYR A 351 12.34 -11.76 8.15
C TYR A 351 12.47 -10.41 8.84
N ASP A 352 11.42 -10.00 9.53
CA ASP A 352 11.51 -8.96 10.55
C ASP A 352 12.10 -9.55 11.81
N LEU A 353 13.31 -9.12 12.16
CA LEU A 353 14.05 -9.54 13.34
C LEU A 353 14.06 -8.46 14.44
N SER A 354 13.15 -7.50 14.39
CA SER A 354 13.04 -6.44 15.41
C SER A 354 12.74 -6.99 16.80
N TYR A 355 12.04 -8.08 16.86
CA TYR A 355 11.87 -8.94 18.03
C TYR A 355 11.68 -10.39 17.58
N LEU A 356 11.79 -11.30 18.52
CA LEU A 356 11.43 -12.70 18.27
C LEU A 356 10.19 -13.04 19.08
N LYS A 357 9.42 -13.98 18.57
CA LYS A 357 8.25 -14.52 19.24
C LYS A 357 8.34 -16.04 19.30
N MET A 358 7.67 -16.62 20.26
CA MET A 358 7.44 -18.04 20.33
C MET A 358 6.03 -18.34 20.79
N THR A 359 5.54 -19.48 20.41
CA THR A 359 4.25 -19.98 20.88
C THR A 359 4.49 -21.17 21.80
N MET A 360 3.99 -21.11 23.01
CA MET A 360 3.94 -22.22 23.93
C MET A 360 2.51 -22.67 24.16
N ASN A 361 2.31 -23.95 24.37
CA ASN A 361 0.99 -24.52 24.64
C ASN A 361 0.80 -24.71 26.14
N ILE A 362 -0.21 -24.06 26.70
CA ILE A 362 -0.57 -24.15 28.12
C ILE A 362 -1.80 -25.03 28.28
N ASP A 363 -1.78 -25.91 29.28
CA ASP A 363 -2.88 -26.80 29.62
C ASP A 363 -4.15 -26.03 30.04
N GLU A 364 -5.32 -26.61 29.79
CA GLU A 364 -6.62 -26.04 30.17
C GLU A 364 -6.71 -25.72 31.67
N LEU A 365 -6.06 -26.49 32.53
CA LEU A 365 -6.09 -26.26 33.98
C LEU A 365 -5.33 -25.01 34.39
N ASP A 366 -4.31 -24.64 33.65
CA ASP A 366 -3.38 -23.56 33.99
C ASP A 366 -3.61 -22.27 33.19
N ILE A 367 -4.31 -22.33 32.05
CA ILE A 367 -4.52 -21.16 31.20
C ILE A 367 -5.23 -20.01 31.91
N SER A 368 -6.09 -20.31 32.88
CA SER A 368 -6.79 -19.30 33.68
C SER A 368 -5.86 -18.42 34.53
N LYS A 369 -4.64 -18.90 34.81
CA LYS A 369 -3.60 -18.21 35.58
C LYS A 369 -2.77 -17.27 34.68
N VAL A 370 -2.76 -17.48 33.36
CA VAL A 370 -1.97 -16.71 32.40
C VAL A 370 -2.70 -15.45 31.96
N LYS A 371 -2.00 -14.32 31.94
CA LYS A 371 -2.54 -13.03 31.53
C LYS A 371 -1.56 -12.34 30.57
N VAL A 372 -2.13 -11.59 29.62
CA VAL A 372 -1.33 -10.72 28.75
C VAL A 372 -0.57 -9.70 29.59
N GLY A 373 0.73 -9.53 29.28
CA GLY A 373 1.64 -8.63 29.99
C GLY A 373 2.47 -9.30 31.07
N GLN A 374 2.26 -10.58 31.38
CA GLN A 374 3.10 -11.30 32.34
C GLN A 374 4.51 -11.45 31.83
N GLU A 375 5.49 -11.35 32.75
CA GLU A 375 6.90 -11.58 32.47
C GLU A 375 7.16 -13.07 32.25
N VAL A 376 8.04 -13.34 31.29
CA VAL A 376 8.48 -14.67 30.93
C VAL A 376 10.00 -14.71 30.94
N THR A 377 10.58 -15.69 31.62
CA THR A 377 12.00 -15.99 31.52
C THR A 377 12.20 -16.98 30.37
N VAL A 378 13.11 -16.66 29.47
CA VAL A 378 13.38 -17.48 28.29
C VAL A 378 14.85 -17.94 28.35
N THR A 379 15.09 -19.23 28.14
CA THR A 379 16.43 -19.82 28.06
C THR A 379 16.56 -20.59 26.75
N ALA A 380 17.67 -20.41 26.05
CA ALA A 380 17.97 -21.13 24.82
C ALA A 380 19.13 -22.10 25.03
N ASP A 381 18.98 -23.34 24.62
CA ASP A 381 20.01 -24.36 24.71
C ASP A 381 21.28 -23.99 23.92
N ALA A 382 21.09 -23.23 22.84
CA ALA A 382 22.19 -22.77 22.00
C ALA A 382 23.02 -21.65 22.61
N VAL A 383 22.49 -20.93 23.62
CA VAL A 383 23.15 -19.80 24.31
C VAL A 383 23.22 -20.08 25.80
N GLN A 384 24.15 -20.96 26.19
CA GLN A 384 24.25 -21.43 27.55
C GLN A 384 24.59 -20.30 28.52
N GLY A 385 23.88 -20.27 29.65
CA GLY A 385 24.15 -19.33 30.75
C GLY A 385 23.58 -17.94 30.59
N GLN A 386 22.78 -17.69 29.52
CA GLN A 386 22.04 -16.45 29.35
C GLN A 386 20.55 -16.70 29.53
N THR A 387 19.88 -15.73 30.15
CA THR A 387 18.44 -15.69 30.30
C THR A 387 17.91 -14.43 29.61
N PHE A 388 16.88 -14.57 28.85
CA PHE A 388 16.23 -13.47 28.11
C PHE A 388 14.89 -13.16 28.76
N LYS A 389 14.48 -11.92 28.70
CA LYS A 389 13.17 -11.49 29.17
C LYS A 389 12.19 -11.47 28.03
N GLY A 390 11.05 -12.09 28.25
CA GLY A 390 9.91 -12.05 27.37
C GLY A 390 8.67 -11.55 28.08
N LYS A 391 7.61 -11.31 27.30
CA LYS A 391 6.27 -10.95 27.80
C LYS A 391 5.21 -11.73 27.04
N VAL A 392 4.17 -12.13 27.75
CA VAL A 392 2.96 -12.68 27.13
C VAL A 392 2.26 -11.57 26.37
N THR A 393 2.14 -11.69 25.04
CA THR A 393 1.48 -10.71 24.18
C THR A 393 0.09 -11.13 23.75
N LYS A 394 -0.12 -12.44 23.60
CA LYS A 394 -1.41 -12.96 23.12
C LYS A 394 -1.72 -14.33 23.72
N ILE A 395 -2.97 -14.53 24.05
CA ILE A 395 -3.54 -15.83 24.45
C ILE A 395 -4.58 -16.19 23.40
N ASN A 396 -4.38 -17.30 22.72
CA ASN A 396 -5.37 -17.77 21.76
C ASN A 396 -6.48 -18.52 22.51
N MET A 397 -7.71 -18.04 22.40
CA MET A 397 -8.88 -18.65 23.03
C MET A 397 -9.37 -19.92 22.33
N ALA A 398 -8.85 -20.21 21.13
CA ALA A 398 -9.13 -21.46 20.43
C ALA A 398 -8.17 -22.54 20.92
N GLY A 399 -8.60 -23.36 21.87
CA GLY A 399 -7.85 -24.52 22.35
C GLY A 399 -7.76 -25.60 21.28
N THR A 400 -6.65 -26.34 21.31
CA THR A 400 -6.45 -27.52 20.46
C THR A 400 -6.41 -28.76 21.34
N THR A 401 -7.25 -29.74 21.03
CA THR A 401 -7.29 -31.01 21.78
C THR A 401 -6.51 -32.07 21.01
N THR A 402 -5.45 -32.58 21.62
CA THR A 402 -4.65 -33.69 21.08
C THR A 402 -4.58 -34.80 22.13
N ASN A 403 -4.93 -36.02 21.75
CA ASN A 403 -4.95 -37.19 22.64
C ASN A 403 -5.73 -36.98 23.96
N GLY A 404 -6.81 -36.19 23.93
CA GLY A 404 -7.63 -35.93 25.11
C GLY A 404 -7.12 -34.84 26.03
N VAL A 405 -6.03 -34.18 25.70
CA VAL A 405 -5.48 -33.01 26.42
C VAL A 405 -5.77 -31.75 25.60
N THR A 406 -6.45 -30.78 26.21
CA THR A 406 -6.72 -29.48 25.59
C THR A 406 -5.65 -28.47 26.02
N THR A 407 -5.00 -27.87 25.03
CA THR A 407 -4.02 -26.82 25.25
C THR A 407 -4.38 -25.54 24.53
N TYR A 408 -3.96 -24.43 25.06
CA TYR A 408 -4.16 -23.08 24.51
C TYR A 408 -2.81 -22.47 24.12
N PRO A 409 -2.66 -22.05 22.86
CA PRO A 409 -1.44 -21.38 22.41
C PRO A 409 -1.31 -20.00 23.06
N VAL A 410 -0.18 -19.76 23.69
CA VAL A 410 0.23 -18.49 24.30
C VAL A 410 1.45 -17.97 23.58
N GLU A 411 1.36 -16.77 23.03
CA GLU A 411 2.44 -16.09 22.33
C GLU A 411 3.27 -15.25 23.30
N VAL A 412 4.57 -15.46 23.26
CA VAL A 412 5.56 -14.74 24.06
C VAL A 412 6.45 -13.95 23.12
N GLN A 413 6.60 -12.65 23.37
CA GLN A 413 7.50 -11.75 22.64
C GLN A 413 8.78 -11.54 23.43
N ILE A 414 9.92 -11.55 22.72
CA ILE A 414 11.26 -11.38 23.26
C ILE A 414 11.89 -10.21 22.52
N GLU A 415 12.12 -9.10 23.22
CA GLU A 415 12.66 -7.86 22.61
C GLU A 415 14.18 -7.88 22.53
N ASP A 416 14.86 -8.45 23.54
CA ASP A 416 16.31 -8.63 23.53
C ASP A 416 16.64 -9.93 22.80
N THR A 417 17.13 -9.78 21.57
CA THR A 417 17.40 -10.90 20.67
C THR A 417 18.88 -11.18 20.49
N GLU A 418 19.77 -10.57 21.29
CA GLU A 418 21.22 -10.72 21.11
C GLU A 418 21.65 -12.19 21.27
N GLY A 419 22.11 -12.78 20.18
CA GLY A 419 22.51 -14.20 20.13
C GLY A 419 21.39 -15.20 19.87
N LEU A 420 20.12 -14.75 19.78
CA LEU A 420 18.98 -15.58 19.42
C LEU A 420 18.70 -15.50 17.93
N LEU A 421 18.38 -16.63 17.33
CA LEU A 421 18.02 -16.74 15.93
C LEU A 421 16.66 -17.45 15.77
N PRO A 422 15.86 -17.09 14.77
CA PRO A 422 14.68 -17.86 14.40
C PRO A 422 15.02 -19.33 14.14
N GLY A 423 14.18 -20.23 14.60
CA GLY A 423 14.38 -21.67 14.51
C GLY A 423 15.10 -22.28 15.73
N MET A 424 15.63 -21.51 16.66
CA MET A 424 16.17 -22.05 17.90
C MET A 424 15.05 -22.54 18.82
N ASN A 425 15.30 -23.67 19.49
CA ASN A 425 14.43 -24.16 20.55
C ASN A 425 14.76 -23.44 21.86
N VAL A 426 13.73 -23.06 22.56
CA VAL A 426 13.82 -22.36 23.84
C VAL A 426 12.90 -22.98 24.88
N SER A 427 13.31 -22.88 26.11
CA SER A 427 12.49 -23.19 27.27
C SER A 427 12.06 -21.89 27.94
N THR A 428 10.82 -21.84 28.37
CA THR A 428 10.21 -20.62 28.93
C THR A 428 9.53 -20.91 30.24
N GLU A 429 9.58 -19.92 31.13
CA GLU A 429 8.87 -19.91 32.41
C GLU A 429 8.03 -18.64 32.51
N ILE A 430 6.71 -18.78 32.50
CA ILE A 430 5.79 -17.67 32.76
C ILE A 430 5.64 -17.51 34.25
N ILE A 431 5.98 -16.35 34.79
CA ILE A 431 5.75 -16.03 36.20
C ILE A 431 4.27 -15.72 36.39
N VAL A 432 3.58 -16.63 37.07
CA VAL A 432 2.14 -16.54 37.31
C VAL A 432 1.86 -15.77 38.59
N ASN A 433 2.64 -16.07 39.65
CA ASN A 433 2.48 -15.42 40.92
C ASN A 433 3.86 -15.34 41.65
N GLN A 434 4.07 -14.27 42.36
CA GLN A 434 5.28 -14.06 43.16
C GLN A 434 4.93 -13.45 44.49
N VAL A 435 5.41 -14.06 45.56
CA VAL A 435 5.31 -13.52 46.91
C VAL A 435 6.69 -13.44 47.51
N GLU A 436 6.98 -12.37 48.21
CA GLU A 436 8.26 -12.12 48.81
C GLU A 436 8.14 -12.14 50.35
N ASP A 437 9.22 -12.55 51.03
CA ASP A 437 9.33 -12.54 52.47
C ASP A 437 8.19 -13.27 53.20
N VAL A 438 7.78 -14.43 52.68
CA VAL A 438 6.73 -15.27 53.26
C VAL A 438 7.31 -16.45 54.02
N VAL A 439 6.60 -16.93 55.04
CA VAL A 439 6.96 -18.16 55.75
C VAL A 439 6.71 -19.35 54.82
N ALA A 440 7.78 -20.07 54.51
CA ALA A 440 7.76 -21.17 53.56
C ALA A 440 8.21 -22.48 54.20
N ILE A 441 7.54 -23.55 53.82
CA ILE A 441 7.91 -24.91 54.18
C ILE A 441 7.99 -25.79 52.93
N PRO A 442 8.75 -26.89 52.95
CA PRO A 442 8.76 -27.84 51.86
C PRO A 442 7.36 -28.36 51.54
N VAL A 443 6.99 -28.44 50.24
CA VAL A 443 5.67 -28.91 49.78
C VAL A 443 5.28 -30.26 50.39
N GLY A 444 6.25 -31.18 50.51
CA GLY A 444 6.06 -32.50 51.14
C GLY A 444 5.73 -32.48 52.64
N ALA A 445 5.83 -31.34 53.30
CA ALA A 445 5.50 -31.21 54.71
C ALA A 445 3.98 -30.96 54.97
N VAL A 446 3.23 -30.56 53.94
CA VAL A 446 1.76 -30.39 54.01
C VAL A 446 1.09 -31.72 53.70
N VAL A 447 0.35 -32.25 54.65
CA VAL A 447 -0.40 -33.49 54.46
C VAL A 447 -1.86 -33.20 54.14
N ARG A 448 -2.61 -34.24 53.71
CA ARG A 448 -4.00 -34.12 53.27
C ARG A 448 -4.85 -33.43 54.34
N GLY A 449 -5.57 -32.38 53.95
CA GLY A 449 -6.42 -31.59 54.82
C GLY A 449 -5.73 -30.38 55.43
N ASP A 450 -4.72 -29.85 54.73
CA ASP A 450 -3.96 -28.64 55.10
C ASP A 450 -3.39 -28.69 56.51
N LYS A 451 -2.70 -29.77 56.83
CA LYS A 451 -2.06 -30.00 58.13
C LYS A 451 -0.55 -30.16 57.99
N VAL A 452 0.16 -29.67 58.98
CA VAL A 452 1.61 -29.81 59.12
C VAL A 452 1.90 -30.39 60.47
N LEU A 453 2.86 -31.27 60.54
CA LEU A 453 3.33 -31.89 61.80
C LEU A 453 4.33 -30.97 62.48
N VAL A 454 3.92 -30.36 63.60
CA VAL A 454 4.66 -29.32 64.33
C VAL A 454 5.05 -29.82 65.70
N LYS A 455 6.20 -29.44 66.18
CA LYS A 455 6.69 -29.74 67.57
C LYS A 455 5.95 -28.87 68.58
N THR A 456 5.07 -29.47 69.32
CA THR A 456 4.29 -28.79 70.38
C THR A 456 4.79 -29.12 71.82
N GLY A 457 5.67 -30.11 71.95
CA GLY A 457 6.14 -30.56 73.22
C GLY A 457 5.17 -31.47 73.99
N ASN A 458 4.00 -31.72 73.46
CA ASN A 458 3.06 -32.68 74.04
C ASN A 458 3.48 -34.10 73.72
N THR A 459 3.70 -34.91 74.79
CA THR A 459 4.16 -36.31 74.66
C THR A 459 3.00 -37.31 74.50
N SER A 460 1.78 -36.87 74.43
CA SER A 460 0.59 -37.71 74.34
C SER A 460 -0.02 -37.64 72.96
N THR A 461 0.44 -38.43 72.02
CA THR A 461 -0.23 -38.66 70.73
C THR A 461 -0.73 -40.11 70.74
N ASP A 462 -2.02 -40.28 70.48
CA ASP A 462 -2.67 -41.59 70.32
C ASP A 462 -2.29 -42.29 68.99
N ASP A 463 -1.49 -41.62 68.12
CA ASP A 463 -1.07 -42.13 66.83
C ASP A 463 0.43 -42.57 66.91
N PRO A 464 0.70 -43.89 66.89
CA PRO A 464 2.05 -44.43 67.00
C PRO A 464 2.95 -44.08 65.75
N THR A 465 2.41 -43.51 64.70
CA THR A 465 3.14 -43.11 63.51
C THR A 465 3.67 -41.68 63.60
N VAL A 466 3.28 -40.90 64.60
CA VAL A 466 3.71 -39.50 64.79
C VAL A 466 4.91 -39.47 65.75
N PRO A 467 6.00 -38.75 65.47
CA PRO A 467 7.13 -38.60 66.38
C PRO A 467 6.71 -37.99 67.71
N ALA A 468 7.30 -38.47 68.81
CA ALA A 468 6.96 -37.95 70.11
C ALA A 468 7.22 -36.46 70.23
N GLY A 469 6.23 -35.72 70.73
CA GLY A 469 6.30 -34.27 70.88
C GLY A 469 5.82 -33.46 69.68
N TYR A 470 5.27 -34.11 68.63
CA TYR A 470 4.71 -33.45 67.43
C TYR A 470 3.21 -33.70 67.34
N GLU A 471 2.49 -32.69 66.81
CA GLU A 471 1.05 -32.74 66.55
C GLU A 471 0.73 -32.17 65.19
N TYR A 472 -0.37 -32.65 64.56
CA TYR A 472 -0.91 -32.09 63.34
C TYR A 472 -1.63 -30.78 63.62
N VAL A 473 -1.09 -29.68 63.09
CA VAL A 473 -1.66 -28.34 63.19
C VAL A 473 -2.27 -27.99 61.83
N ASN A 474 -3.49 -27.45 61.87
CA ASN A 474 -4.12 -26.93 60.66
C ASN A 474 -3.39 -25.65 60.23
N VAL A 475 -3.08 -25.55 58.95
CA VAL A 475 -2.43 -24.40 58.38
C VAL A 475 -3.25 -23.85 57.24
N GLU A 476 -3.12 -22.56 57.00
CA GLU A 476 -3.65 -21.94 55.80
C GLU A 476 -2.51 -21.75 54.80
N THR A 477 -2.58 -22.43 53.68
CA THR A 477 -1.59 -22.38 52.61
C THR A 477 -1.81 -21.23 51.67
N GLY A 478 -0.78 -20.75 51.01
CA GLY A 478 -0.83 -19.71 49.98
C GLY A 478 -0.21 -20.17 48.68
N VAL A 479 0.69 -19.35 48.12
CA VAL A 479 1.38 -19.65 46.87
C VAL A 479 2.35 -20.83 47.07
N SER A 480 2.42 -21.71 46.09
CA SER A 480 3.33 -22.85 46.11
C SER A 480 4.06 -23.00 44.80
N ASN A 481 5.27 -23.55 44.89
CA ASN A 481 6.03 -24.04 43.73
C ASN A 481 6.43 -25.51 43.98
N ASP A 482 7.29 -26.07 43.12
CA ASP A 482 7.72 -27.48 43.23
C ASP A 482 8.48 -27.80 44.53
N GLN A 483 8.98 -26.80 45.24
CA GLN A 483 9.83 -26.99 46.42
C GLN A 483 9.18 -26.52 47.70
N TYR A 484 8.54 -25.36 47.70
CA TYR A 484 8.00 -24.68 48.86
C TYR A 484 6.53 -24.28 48.70
N VAL A 485 5.86 -24.21 49.86
CA VAL A 485 4.52 -23.66 49.98
C VAL A 485 4.49 -22.56 51.04
N GLU A 486 3.85 -21.45 50.70
CA GLU A 486 3.59 -20.35 51.62
C GLU A 486 2.62 -20.80 52.71
N ILE A 487 2.93 -20.44 53.95
CA ILE A 487 2.04 -20.60 55.09
C ILE A 487 1.58 -19.23 55.56
N LYS A 488 0.27 -18.96 55.40
CA LYS A 488 -0.35 -17.70 55.82
C LYS A 488 -0.67 -17.68 57.32
N SER A 489 -1.06 -18.82 57.87
CA SER A 489 -1.35 -18.95 59.28
C SER A 489 -1.23 -20.41 59.75
N GLY A 490 -1.03 -20.61 61.06
CA GLY A 490 -0.99 -21.92 61.71
C GLY A 490 0.41 -22.28 62.27
N ILE A 491 1.49 -21.84 61.64
CA ILE A 491 2.85 -22.00 62.12
C ILE A 491 3.63 -20.71 61.94
N ASN A 492 4.68 -20.54 62.73
CA ASN A 492 5.54 -19.35 62.70
C ASN A 492 6.97 -19.69 62.27
N GLU A 493 7.72 -18.66 61.93
CA GLU A 493 9.16 -18.77 61.74
C GLU A 493 9.81 -19.24 63.06
N GLY A 494 10.65 -20.29 62.96
CA GLY A 494 11.32 -20.87 64.11
C GLY A 494 10.63 -22.08 64.74
N ASP A 495 9.38 -22.41 64.36
CA ASP A 495 8.76 -23.67 64.72
C ASP A 495 9.54 -24.84 64.09
N GLU A 496 9.56 -26.00 64.74
CA GLU A 496 10.19 -27.19 64.14
C GLU A 496 9.08 -28.09 63.58
N ILE A 497 9.17 -28.40 62.31
CA ILE A 497 8.21 -29.29 61.60
C ILE A 497 8.88 -30.61 61.24
N ALA A 498 8.09 -31.66 61.15
CA ALA A 498 8.52 -32.97 60.72
C ALA A 498 7.72 -33.46 59.53
N TYR A 499 8.38 -34.06 58.55
CA TYR A 499 7.71 -34.65 57.38
C TYR A 499 8.48 -35.85 56.86
N ILE A 500 7.83 -36.72 56.14
CA ILE A 500 8.44 -37.88 55.52
C ILE A 500 8.92 -37.48 54.15
N PHE A 501 10.24 -37.44 53.97
CA PHE A 501 10.80 -37.22 52.64
C PHE A 501 10.67 -38.51 51.83
N SER A 502 9.81 -38.50 50.81
CA SER A 502 9.66 -39.58 49.83
C SER A 502 10.40 -39.18 48.56
N PRO A 503 11.56 -39.74 48.24
CA PRO A 503 12.28 -39.39 47.00
C PRO A 503 11.58 -39.85 45.73
N SER A 504 10.42 -40.52 45.85
CA SER A 504 9.74 -41.19 44.74
C SER A 504 8.67 -40.36 44.04
N ALA A 505 8.41 -39.11 44.40
CA ALA A 505 7.34 -38.34 43.77
C ALA A 505 7.71 -37.72 42.39
N ASN A 506 9.01 -37.71 42.06
CA ASN A 506 9.49 -37.11 40.80
C ASN A 506 10.12 -38.10 39.79
N MET A 507 9.97 -39.43 39.97
CA MET A 507 10.54 -40.40 39.05
C MET A 507 9.52 -41.26 38.27
N ASP A 508 8.24 -41.12 38.49
CA ASP A 508 7.22 -41.94 37.80
C ASP A 508 6.56 -41.28 36.59
N MET A 509 7.09 -40.17 36.09
CA MET A 509 6.56 -39.55 34.88
C MET A 509 7.39 -39.83 33.61
N TYR A 510 8.50 -40.60 33.71
CA TYR A 510 9.30 -41.03 32.56
C TYR A 510 9.73 -42.50 32.69
N GLY A 511 8.76 -43.41 32.50
CA GLY A 511 9.15 -44.82 32.51
C GLY A 511 8.00 -45.78 32.24
N GLY A 512 7.67 -45.99 31.04
CA GLY A 512 6.71 -47.01 30.72
C GLY A 512 6.48 -47.24 29.23
N TYR A 513 7.46 -47.78 28.52
CA TYR A 513 7.25 -48.64 27.36
C TYR A 513 8.45 -49.58 27.20
N GLY A 514 8.52 -50.59 28.07
CA GLY A 514 9.27 -51.80 27.82
C GLY A 514 8.35 -52.78 27.08
N GLY A 515 8.33 -52.74 25.74
CA GLY A 515 7.71 -53.76 24.95
C GLY A 515 8.50 -55.04 24.95
N GLU A 516 7.93 -56.14 25.49
CA GLU A 516 8.38 -57.50 25.31
C GLU A 516 8.46 -57.86 23.83
N MET A 517 9.64 -58.22 23.38
CA MET A 517 9.90 -58.81 22.08
C MET A 517 9.56 -60.31 22.19
N MET A 518 8.38 -60.76 21.77
CA MET A 518 8.09 -62.16 21.47
C MET A 518 8.85 -62.55 20.21
N VAL A 519 9.83 -63.43 20.40
CA VAL A 519 10.44 -64.19 19.32
C VAL A 519 9.48 -65.33 18.96
N ALA A 520 8.86 -65.26 17.78
CA ALA A 520 8.21 -66.43 17.15
C ALA A 520 9.17 -67.09 16.17
N VAL A 521 9.55 -68.31 16.51
CA VAL A 521 10.22 -69.26 15.64
C VAL A 521 9.13 -69.94 14.81
N GLY A 522 9.30 -69.93 13.49
CA GLY A 522 8.50 -70.66 12.52
C GLY A 522 8.99 -70.36 11.10
#